data_47c53b1d25a1638339bbeeecb4ffd906
#
_entry.id   47c53b1d25a1638339bbeeecb4ffd906
#
_cell.length_a   1.000
_cell.length_b   1.000
_cell.length_c   1.000
_cell.angle_alpha   90.00
_cell.angle_beta   90.00
_cell.angle_gamma   90.00
#
_symmetry.space_group_name_H-M   'P 1'
#
loop_
_entity.id
_entity.type
_entity.pdbx_description
1 polymer ?
#
loop_
_entity_poly.entity_id
_entity_poly.type
_entity_poly.pdbx_seq_one_letter_code
_entity_poly.pdbx_strand_id
1 'polypeptide(L)'
;MSESTDKELLYGLEERIAPAPAFFTAIQHVLASVVGIITPPLIIGSVLGLNAYLPYLISMSLLASGIGTFIQARRFMSVGAGMICLQGTSFAFLGVILSGGMLVKSRGGSPDDIMAMIFGVNFVAAFIPLLVSRFIGQMR
;
A
#
# COMPACT_ATOMS: atom_id res chain seq x y z
N MET A 1 -4.33 3.09 -45.62
CA MET A 1 -4.81 4.27 -44.86
C MET A 1 -5.02 3.81 -43.43
N SER A 2 -4.02 4.01 -42.60
CA SER A 2 -4.05 3.68 -41.18
C SER A 2 -4.37 5.00 -40.45
N GLU A 3 -5.61 5.14 -40.05
CA GLU A 3 -6.06 6.24 -39.20
C GLU A 3 -5.54 5.95 -37.78
N SER A 4 -4.37 6.50 -37.46
CA SER A 4 -3.87 6.56 -36.09
C SER A 4 -4.84 7.41 -35.28
N THR A 5 -5.71 6.76 -34.53
CA THR A 5 -6.48 7.43 -33.48
C THR A 5 -5.50 7.85 -32.41
N ASP A 6 -4.82 8.97 -32.61
CA ASP A 6 -4.16 9.71 -31.53
C ASP A 6 -5.25 10.06 -30.52
N LYS A 7 -5.37 9.24 -29.46
CA LYS A 7 -6.08 9.67 -28.26
C LYS A 7 -5.28 10.81 -27.68
N GLU A 8 -5.62 12.03 -28.06
CA GLU A 8 -5.09 13.22 -27.41
C GLU A 8 -5.33 13.06 -25.90
N LEU A 9 -4.22 13.01 -25.15
CA LEU A 9 -4.29 13.06 -23.71
C LEU A 9 -4.92 14.42 -23.35
N LEU A 10 -5.99 14.38 -22.56
CA LEU A 10 -6.69 15.60 -22.11
C LEU A 10 -5.74 16.53 -21.34
N TYR A 11 -4.69 15.98 -20.71
CA TYR A 11 -3.65 16.72 -20.00
C TYR A 11 -2.29 16.05 -20.21
N GLY A 12 -1.27 16.82 -20.51
CA GLY A 12 0.12 16.37 -20.53
C GLY A 12 0.70 16.20 -19.12
N LEU A 13 1.86 15.51 -19.03
CA LEU A 13 2.52 15.25 -17.75
C LEU A 13 2.94 16.50 -16.97
N GLU A 14 3.21 17.59 -17.69
CA GLU A 14 3.66 18.88 -17.12
C GLU A 14 2.52 19.91 -17.01
N GLU A 15 1.33 19.59 -17.48
CA GLU A 15 0.19 20.49 -17.43
C GLU A 15 -0.44 20.55 -16.03
N ARG A 16 -0.78 21.76 -15.62
CA ARG A 16 -1.49 21.99 -14.37
C ARG A 16 -2.99 21.88 -14.61
N ILE A 17 -3.57 20.84 -14.01
CA ILE A 17 -5.02 20.64 -14.00
C ILE A 17 -5.67 21.76 -13.17
N ALA A 18 -6.80 22.28 -13.62
CA ALA A 18 -7.58 23.25 -12.86
C ALA A 18 -7.97 22.68 -11.47
N PRO A 19 -8.01 23.50 -10.41
CA PRO A 19 -8.18 23.00 -9.04
C PRO A 19 -9.48 22.24 -8.80
N ALA A 20 -10.58 22.63 -9.46
CA ALA A 20 -11.86 21.95 -9.29
C ALA A 20 -11.86 20.51 -9.88
N PRO A 21 -11.51 20.26 -11.15
CA PRO A 21 -11.37 18.89 -11.66
C PRO A 21 -10.36 18.06 -10.87
N ALA A 22 -9.23 18.65 -10.46
CA ALA A 22 -8.22 17.97 -9.65
C ALA A 22 -8.79 17.49 -8.32
N PHE A 23 -9.58 18.30 -7.65
CA PHE A 23 -10.22 17.97 -6.38
C PHE A 23 -11.21 16.80 -6.53
N PHE A 24 -12.10 16.85 -7.52
CA PHE A 24 -13.07 15.77 -7.77
C PHE A 24 -12.37 14.45 -8.15
N THR A 25 -11.34 14.50 -8.98
CA THR A 25 -10.55 13.34 -9.34
C THR A 25 -9.82 12.76 -8.12
N ALA A 26 -9.27 13.60 -7.24
CA ALA A 26 -8.62 13.16 -6.02
C ALA A 26 -9.61 12.44 -5.08
N ILE A 27 -10.81 12.99 -4.87
CA ILE A 27 -11.86 12.34 -4.08
C ILE A 27 -12.24 10.98 -4.69
N GLN A 28 -12.45 10.92 -6.00
CA GLN A 28 -12.78 9.68 -6.69
C GLN A 28 -11.69 8.61 -6.50
N HIS A 29 -10.41 8.98 -6.58
CA HIS A 29 -9.29 8.08 -6.34
C HIS A 29 -9.27 7.57 -4.89
N VAL A 30 -9.48 8.46 -3.91
CA VAL A 30 -9.54 8.08 -2.51
C VAL A 30 -10.68 7.11 -2.25
N LEU A 31 -11.89 7.40 -2.75
CA LEU A 31 -13.05 6.53 -2.57
C LEU A 31 -12.85 5.15 -3.22
N ALA A 32 -12.24 5.09 -4.41
CA ALA A 32 -11.96 3.85 -5.09
C ALA A 32 -10.90 2.99 -4.36
N SER A 33 -9.92 3.62 -3.73
CA SER A 33 -8.78 2.92 -3.10
C SER A 33 -9.04 2.53 -1.64
N VAL A 34 -9.89 3.27 -0.93
CA VAL A 34 -10.10 3.11 0.52
C VAL A 34 -10.55 1.69 0.88
N VAL A 35 -11.42 1.10 0.08
CA VAL A 35 -11.90 -0.29 0.28
C VAL A 35 -10.74 -1.29 0.18
N GLY A 36 -9.88 -1.14 -0.83
CA GLY A 36 -8.71 -1.99 -1.02
C GLY A 36 -7.68 -1.88 0.11
N ILE A 37 -7.56 -0.70 0.73
CA ILE A 37 -6.63 -0.47 1.85
C ILE A 37 -7.17 -1.07 3.15
N ILE A 38 -8.47 -0.97 3.40
CA ILE A 38 -9.11 -1.43 4.65
C ILE A 38 -9.34 -2.94 4.65
N THR A 39 -9.61 -3.56 3.51
CA THR A 39 -10.00 -4.96 3.42
C THR A 39 -8.96 -5.94 3.99
N PRO A 40 -7.66 -5.87 3.67
CA PRO A 40 -6.67 -6.79 4.24
C PRO A 40 -6.58 -6.73 5.77
N PRO A 41 -6.47 -5.56 6.43
CA PRO A 41 -6.47 -5.52 7.89
C PRO A 41 -7.77 -6.03 8.52
N LEU A 42 -8.93 -5.83 7.87
CA LEU A 42 -10.19 -6.41 8.32
C LEU A 42 -10.17 -7.94 8.28
N ILE A 43 -9.70 -8.53 7.19
CA ILE A 43 -9.60 -9.99 7.06
C ILE A 43 -8.63 -10.55 8.09
N ILE A 44 -7.43 -9.96 8.22
CA ILE A 44 -6.41 -10.39 9.18
C ILE A 44 -6.96 -10.33 10.60
N GLY A 45 -7.55 -9.21 10.98
CA GLY A 45 -8.10 -9.00 12.31
C GLY A 45 -9.23 -9.97 12.64
N SER A 46 -10.15 -10.18 11.71
CA SER A 46 -11.30 -11.08 11.89
C SER A 46 -10.88 -12.54 11.97
N VAL A 47 -10.02 -13.01 11.07
CA VAL A 47 -9.59 -14.42 10.99
C VAL A 47 -8.71 -14.81 12.18
N LEU A 48 -7.80 -13.93 12.57
CA LEU A 48 -6.88 -14.19 13.67
C LEU A 48 -7.48 -13.90 15.05
N GLY A 49 -8.67 -13.29 15.10
CA GLY A 49 -9.34 -12.94 16.35
C GLY A 49 -8.76 -11.67 17.01
N LEU A 50 -8.21 -10.77 16.21
CA LEU A 50 -7.61 -9.51 16.66
C LEU A 50 -8.63 -8.35 16.67
N ASN A 51 -9.89 -8.62 17.07
CA ASN A 51 -10.97 -7.64 16.97
C ASN A 51 -10.70 -6.35 17.76
N ALA A 52 -10.03 -6.45 18.91
CA ALA A 52 -9.63 -5.28 19.70
C ALA A 52 -8.62 -4.37 18.98
N TYR A 53 -7.83 -4.92 18.07
CA TYR A 53 -6.81 -4.21 17.30
C TYR A 53 -7.30 -3.69 15.95
N LEU A 54 -8.52 -4.05 15.51
CA LEU A 54 -9.06 -3.66 14.20
C LEU A 54 -9.02 -2.14 13.95
N PRO A 55 -9.49 -1.28 14.89
CA PRO A 55 -9.44 0.17 14.66
C PRO A 55 -8.01 0.68 14.47
N TYR A 56 -7.07 0.12 15.23
CA TYR A 56 -5.65 0.45 15.12
C TYR A 56 -5.08 0.02 13.75
N LEU A 57 -5.31 -1.23 13.35
CA LEU A 57 -4.81 -1.79 12.09
C LEU A 57 -5.35 -1.01 10.87
N ILE A 58 -6.64 -0.65 10.88
CA ILE A 58 -7.26 0.15 9.82
C ILE A 58 -6.66 1.56 9.78
N SER A 59 -6.58 2.22 10.93
CA SER A 59 -6.06 3.59 11.02
C SER A 59 -4.62 3.66 10.55
N MET A 60 -3.78 2.70 10.96
CA MET A 60 -2.37 2.66 10.58
C MET A 60 -2.18 2.31 9.10
N SER A 61 -3.03 1.46 8.52
CA SER A 61 -2.96 1.16 7.08
C SER A 61 -3.36 2.37 6.22
N LEU A 62 -4.36 3.14 6.63
CA LEU A 62 -4.76 4.37 5.97
C LEU A 62 -3.67 5.45 6.08
N LEU A 63 -3.10 5.62 7.29
CA LEU A 63 -2.02 6.57 7.54
C LEU A 63 -0.78 6.24 6.69
N ALA A 64 -0.34 4.98 6.72
CA ALA A 64 0.80 4.51 5.95
C ALA A 64 0.59 4.66 4.45
N SER A 65 -0.62 4.34 3.95
CA SER A 65 -1.02 4.55 2.55
C SER A 65 -0.94 6.03 2.16
N GLY A 66 -1.46 6.92 3.00
CA GLY A 66 -1.43 8.36 2.75
C GLY A 66 0.00 8.91 2.68
N ILE A 67 0.84 8.56 3.66
CA ILE A 67 2.26 8.97 3.70
C ILE A 67 3.01 8.40 2.50
N GLY A 68 2.87 7.11 2.21
CA GLY A 68 3.53 6.46 1.08
C GLY A 68 3.14 7.07 -0.26
N THR A 69 1.85 7.34 -0.45
CA THR A 69 1.33 8.00 -1.66
C THR A 69 1.87 9.42 -1.81
N PHE A 70 1.93 10.18 -0.71
CA PHE A 70 2.48 11.53 -0.71
C PHE A 70 3.97 11.56 -1.10
N ILE A 71 4.77 10.66 -0.51
CA ILE A 71 6.21 10.53 -0.84
C ILE A 71 6.37 10.14 -2.32
N GLN A 72 5.56 9.19 -2.79
CA GLN A 72 5.60 8.72 -4.17
C GLN A 72 5.25 9.82 -5.17
N ALA A 73 4.24 10.63 -4.87
CA ALA A 73 3.79 11.73 -5.73
C ALA A 73 4.77 12.91 -5.78
N ARG A 74 5.45 13.20 -4.66
CA ARG A 74 6.29 14.40 -4.53
C ARG A 74 7.75 14.24 -4.92
N ARG A 75 8.24 13.03 -5.18
CA ARG A 75 9.67 12.78 -5.48
C ARG A 75 10.58 13.42 -4.41
N PHE A 76 10.70 12.78 -3.27
CA PHE A 76 11.56 13.27 -2.20
C PHE A 76 12.98 12.72 -2.39
N MET A 77 13.93 13.56 -2.75
CA MET A 77 15.32 13.17 -3.09
C MET A 77 15.36 12.12 -4.22
N SER A 78 15.84 10.91 -3.92
CA SER A 78 15.91 9.76 -4.85
C SER A 78 14.73 8.81 -4.71
N VAL A 79 13.74 9.13 -3.87
CA VAL A 79 12.57 8.29 -3.58
C VAL A 79 11.33 8.89 -4.19
N GLY A 80 10.50 8.06 -4.81
CA GLY A 80 9.25 8.45 -5.47
C GLY A 80 9.38 8.61 -6.98
N ALA A 81 8.32 8.26 -7.70
CA ALA A 81 8.27 8.33 -9.16
C ALA A 81 7.89 9.72 -9.71
N GLY A 82 7.37 10.61 -8.86
CA GLY A 82 6.81 11.89 -9.28
C GLY A 82 5.47 11.76 -10.02
N MET A 83 4.82 10.62 -9.86
CA MET A 83 3.49 10.32 -10.40
C MET A 83 2.57 9.92 -9.25
N ILE A 84 1.27 10.20 -9.41
CA ILE A 84 0.25 9.76 -8.45
C ILE A 84 0.12 8.24 -8.58
N CYS A 85 0.78 7.51 -7.66
CA CYS A 85 0.68 6.07 -7.51
C CYS A 85 0.23 5.79 -6.09
N LEU A 86 -1.03 5.39 -5.93
CA LEU A 86 -1.61 5.07 -4.63
C LEU A 86 -0.89 3.87 -4.01
N GLN A 87 -0.30 4.09 -2.85
CA GLN A 87 0.32 3.04 -2.05
C GLN A 87 -0.74 2.44 -1.13
N GLY A 88 -0.89 1.14 -1.19
CA GLY A 88 -1.92 0.44 -0.40
C GLY A 88 -1.44 -0.89 0.12
N THR A 89 -2.28 -1.54 0.91
CA THR A 89 -2.05 -2.90 1.40
C THR A 89 -2.12 -3.90 0.25
N SER A 90 -1.19 -4.84 0.20
CA SER A 90 -1.15 -5.86 -0.84
C SER A 90 -1.83 -7.16 -0.40
N PHE A 91 -2.79 -7.62 -1.20
CA PHE A 91 -3.43 -8.92 -1.01
C PHE A 91 -2.48 -10.11 -1.21
N ALA A 92 -1.36 -9.92 -1.92
CA ALA A 92 -0.38 -10.98 -2.15
C ALA A 92 0.24 -11.53 -0.87
N PHE A 93 0.37 -10.71 0.17
CA PHE A 93 0.95 -11.11 1.45
C PHE A 93 -0.09 -11.66 2.44
N LEU A 94 -1.38 -11.55 2.13
CA LEU A 94 -2.47 -11.91 3.05
C LEU A 94 -2.37 -13.39 3.48
N GLY A 95 -2.16 -14.30 2.53
CA GLY A 95 -2.05 -15.73 2.81
C GLY A 95 -0.89 -16.06 3.75
N VAL A 96 0.27 -15.44 3.54
CA VAL A 96 1.47 -15.65 4.38
C VAL A 96 1.25 -15.11 5.79
N ILE A 97 0.66 -13.92 5.93
CA ILE A 97 0.36 -13.30 7.22
C ILE A 97 -0.66 -14.16 8.00
N LEU A 98 -1.72 -14.62 7.34
CA LEU A 98 -2.73 -15.48 7.96
C LEU A 98 -2.13 -16.82 8.40
N SER A 99 -1.32 -17.46 7.56
CA SER A 99 -0.67 -18.74 7.92
C SER A 99 0.28 -18.56 9.10
N GLY A 100 1.09 -17.51 9.12
CA GLY A 100 1.97 -17.20 10.24
C GLY A 100 1.20 -16.92 11.53
N GLY A 101 0.15 -16.09 11.46
CA GLY A 101 -0.68 -15.75 12.60
C GLY A 101 -1.44 -16.97 13.17
N MET A 102 -1.96 -17.84 12.30
CA MET A 102 -2.58 -19.10 12.71
C MET A 102 -1.57 -20.04 13.38
N LEU A 103 -0.34 -20.09 12.90
CA LEU A 103 0.72 -20.88 13.52
C LEU A 103 1.05 -20.40 14.94
N VAL A 104 1.15 -19.09 15.16
CA VAL A 104 1.32 -18.52 16.50
C VAL A 104 0.14 -18.88 17.40
N LYS A 105 -1.08 -18.71 16.89
CA LYS A 105 -2.33 -19.02 17.60
C LYS A 105 -2.41 -20.51 17.98
N SER A 106 -2.04 -21.41 17.07
CA SER A 106 -2.05 -22.88 17.34
C SER A 106 -1.03 -23.31 18.40
N ARG A 107 0.01 -22.51 18.60
CA ARG A 107 1.03 -22.72 19.66
C ARG A 107 0.63 -22.08 21.00
N GLY A 108 -0.59 -21.57 21.12
CA GLY A 108 -1.08 -20.93 22.34
C GLY A 108 -0.65 -19.47 22.50
N GLY A 109 -0.15 -18.83 21.43
CA GLY A 109 0.23 -17.42 21.44
C GLY A 109 -0.96 -16.49 21.66
N SER A 110 -0.73 -15.42 22.39
CA SER A 110 -1.69 -14.36 22.65
C SER A 110 -1.93 -13.49 21.40
N PRO A 111 -2.98 -12.65 21.39
CA PRO A 111 -3.17 -11.64 20.35
C PRO A 111 -1.96 -10.70 20.18
N ASP A 112 -1.29 -10.36 21.27
CA ASP A 112 -0.07 -9.53 21.25
C ASP A 112 1.10 -10.25 20.55
N ASP A 113 1.26 -11.56 20.76
CA ASP A 113 2.28 -12.35 20.07
C ASP A 113 2.02 -12.43 18.57
N ILE A 114 0.74 -12.52 18.16
CA ILE A 114 0.35 -12.49 16.75
C ILE A 114 0.69 -11.12 16.14
N MET A 115 0.37 -10.03 16.83
CA MET A 115 0.71 -8.68 16.40
C MET A 115 2.23 -8.49 16.30
N ALA A 116 2.98 -8.92 17.30
CA ALA A 116 4.44 -8.87 17.30
C ALA A 116 5.05 -9.64 16.12
N MET A 117 4.52 -10.83 15.83
CA MET A 117 4.93 -11.63 14.67
C MET A 117 4.64 -10.88 13.36
N ILE A 118 3.42 -10.35 13.18
CA ILE A 118 3.04 -9.63 11.96
C ILE A 118 3.97 -8.45 11.71
N PHE A 119 4.18 -7.60 12.71
CA PHE A 119 5.05 -6.42 12.56
C PHE A 119 6.52 -6.82 12.43
N GLY A 120 7.00 -7.78 13.20
CA GLY A 120 8.39 -8.26 13.15
C GLY A 120 8.75 -8.85 11.78
N VAL A 121 7.90 -9.73 11.24
CA VAL A 121 8.13 -10.33 9.92
C VAL A 121 8.09 -9.26 8.82
N ASN A 122 7.10 -8.36 8.85
CA ASN A 122 7.02 -7.28 7.86
C ASN A 122 8.22 -6.32 7.95
N PHE A 123 8.70 -6.01 9.15
CA PHE A 123 9.89 -5.19 9.35
C PHE A 123 11.13 -5.84 8.72
N VAL A 124 11.37 -7.11 9.00
CA VAL A 124 12.49 -7.86 8.40
C VAL A 124 12.33 -7.97 6.89
N ALA A 125 11.12 -8.28 6.41
CA ALA A 125 10.84 -8.40 4.97
C ALA A 125 11.04 -7.08 4.21
N ALA A 126 10.90 -5.92 4.85
CA ALA A 126 11.13 -4.62 4.23
C ALA A 126 12.61 -4.40 3.81
N PHE A 127 13.56 -5.11 4.43
CA PHE A 127 14.97 -5.04 4.02
C PHE A 127 15.25 -5.76 2.70
N ILE A 128 14.45 -6.76 2.34
CA ILE A 128 14.64 -7.53 1.09
C ILE A 128 14.55 -6.65 -0.15
N PRO A 129 13.48 -5.86 -0.37
CA PRO A 129 13.41 -4.97 -1.53
C PRO A 129 14.47 -3.86 -1.50
N LEU A 130 14.90 -3.41 -0.31
CA LEU A 130 16.01 -2.45 -0.20
C LEU A 130 17.32 -3.05 -0.71
N LEU A 131 17.63 -4.28 -0.32
CA LEU A 131 18.83 -5.00 -0.80
C LEU A 131 18.73 -5.27 -2.31
N VAL A 132 17.61 -5.78 -2.78
CA VAL A 132 17.38 -6.09 -4.19
C VAL A 132 17.47 -4.83 -5.05
N SER A 133 16.92 -3.69 -4.62
CA SER A 133 17.00 -2.43 -5.36
C SER A 133 18.43 -1.94 -5.57
N ARG A 134 19.32 -2.21 -4.61
CA ARG A 134 20.74 -1.86 -4.71
C ARG A 134 21.45 -2.67 -5.81
N PHE A 135 21.10 -3.96 -5.93
CA PHE A 135 21.69 -4.83 -6.96
C PHE A 135 21.16 -4.56 -8.36
N ILE A 136 19.85 -4.26 -8.50
CA ILE A 136 19.26 -3.93 -9.81
C ILE A 136 19.90 -2.67 -10.40
N GLY A 137 20.26 -1.68 -9.57
CA GLY A 137 20.95 -0.48 -10.02
C GLY A 137 22.34 -0.74 -10.63
N GLN A 138 22.98 -1.87 -10.28
CA GLN A 138 24.30 -2.26 -10.82
C GLN A 138 24.21 -3.10 -12.10
N MET A 139 23.02 -3.64 -12.42
CA MET A 139 22.81 -4.47 -13.63
C MET A 139 22.40 -3.65 -14.86
N ARG A 140 22.38 -2.34 -14.78
CA ARG A 140 22.06 -1.38 -15.84
C ARG A 140 23.29 -0.62 -16.30
#